data_2ba00228bafcc21de0f4ee6bfbb6a81c
#
_entry.id   2ba00228bafcc21de0f4ee6bfbb6a81c
#
_cell.length_a   1.000
_cell.length_b   1.000
_cell.length_c   1.000
_cell.angle_alpha   90.00
_cell.angle_beta   90.00
_cell.angle_gamma   90.00
#
_symmetry.space_group_name_H-M   'P 1'
#
loop_
_entity.id
_entity.type
_entity.pdbx_description
1 polymer ?
#
loop_
_entity_poly.entity_id
_entity_poly.type
_entity_poly.pdbx_seq_one_letter_code
_entity_poly.pdbx_strand_id
1 'polypeptide(L)'
;MDNWGGNHRYRAARLQRPATLDELRRIVARAPRIRVLGTRHAFSDIADSGELVALDALPADVVVDHAACTVSCGAGITYGALAAELARERVALHNLPSLPHIAVGGSIATATHGSGDANGNLATAVAALELVTANGDVVAVRRGDAGFEGVVVGLGAAGAVTRVTLDVEPAYDVSQYVLEGLAWDALYEHFDAVTASGDSVSLFTRWGAAIDQVWVKRRAPADAPAEIFGARAAASERHPIAGMDPDNCTAQLGRPGPWSDRLPHFRMGFTPSAGEEIQSEYHLPRPHALAAIEALRGLAGTIGPLLLVSEIRTVAADRLWMSPQYGRDSVALHFTWRCDQPAVERVLESVEAALAPFAARPHWGKLFLADAATIGGLYERRGDFVALLERMDPRGAFRNAWLERHVI
;
A
#
# COMPACT_ATOMS: atom_id res chain seq x y z
N MET A 1 4.67 22.92 1.00
CA MET A 1 5.20 21.60 1.39
C MET A 1 4.69 20.62 0.37
N ASP A 2 5.56 19.81 -0.20
CA ASP A 2 5.22 18.88 -1.27
C ASP A 2 5.14 17.45 -0.73
N ASN A 3 4.43 16.56 -1.43
CA ASN A 3 4.44 15.13 -1.13
C ASN A 3 5.80 14.52 -1.51
N TRP A 4 6.02 13.23 -1.18
CA TRP A 4 7.28 12.55 -1.43
C TRP A 4 7.64 12.51 -2.93
N GLY A 5 6.67 12.24 -3.81
CA GLY A 5 6.86 12.18 -5.26
C GLY A 5 7.03 13.55 -5.94
N GLY A 6 6.88 14.65 -5.21
CA GLY A 6 7.01 16.02 -5.76
C GLY A 6 5.88 16.47 -6.68
N ASN A 7 4.90 15.59 -6.95
CA ASN A 7 3.80 15.86 -7.89
C ASN A 7 2.58 16.57 -7.26
N HIS A 8 2.51 16.65 -5.93
CA HIS A 8 1.42 17.34 -5.23
C HIS A 8 1.97 18.30 -4.18
N ARG A 9 1.47 19.55 -4.21
CA ARG A 9 1.76 20.58 -3.21
C ARG A 9 0.54 20.80 -2.32
N TYR A 10 0.68 20.51 -1.02
CA TYR A 10 -0.40 20.70 -0.04
C TYR A 10 -0.79 22.16 0.08
N ARG A 11 -2.10 22.42 0.06
CA ARG A 11 -2.69 23.79 0.11
C ARG A 11 -2.92 24.29 1.53
N ALA A 12 -2.71 23.45 2.54
CA ALA A 12 -2.95 23.78 3.93
C ALA A 12 -2.24 25.06 4.37
N ALA A 13 -3.00 25.97 4.96
CA ALA A 13 -2.48 27.19 5.58
C ALA A 13 -1.70 26.89 6.86
N ARG A 14 -1.98 25.76 7.52
CA ARG A 14 -1.37 25.36 8.78
C ARG A 14 -1.11 23.85 8.80
N LEU A 15 0.07 23.48 9.33
CA LEU A 15 0.38 22.12 9.76
C LEU A 15 0.60 22.15 11.28
N GLN A 16 -0.30 21.51 12.00
CA GLN A 16 -0.25 21.41 13.45
C GLN A 16 0.43 20.11 13.88
N ARG A 17 1.20 20.13 14.97
CA ARG A 17 1.92 18.97 15.50
C ARG A 17 1.66 18.85 17.00
N PRO A 18 0.50 18.31 17.40
CA PRO A 18 0.16 18.15 18.82
C PRO A 18 1.13 17.20 19.49
N ALA A 19 1.59 17.57 20.69
CA ALA A 19 2.44 16.74 21.53
C ALA A 19 1.63 15.84 22.48
N THR A 20 0.34 16.12 22.66
CA THR A 20 -0.56 15.36 23.53
C THR A 20 -1.89 15.06 22.86
N LEU A 21 -2.55 13.98 23.32
CA LEU A 21 -3.88 13.61 22.84
C LEU A 21 -4.91 14.73 23.09
N ASP A 22 -4.85 15.40 24.24
CA ASP A 22 -5.75 16.52 24.58
C ASP A 22 -5.56 17.73 23.67
N GLU A 23 -4.34 17.98 23.22
CA GLU A 23 -4.07 19.02 22.22
C GLU A 23 -4.68 18.63 20.86
N LEU A 24 -4.48 17.39 20.40
CA LEU A 24 -5.09 16.88 19.19
C LEU A 24 -6.61 16.99 19.23
N ARG A 25 -7.25 16.56 20.32
CA ARG A 25 -8.70 16.65 20.52
C ARG A 25 -9.21 18.09 20.35
N ARG A 26 -8.53 19.07 20.96
CA ARG A 26 -8.88 20.49 20.83
C ARG A 26 -8.70 21.02 19.41
N ILE A 27 -7.65 20.59 18.72
CA ILE A 27 -7.39 20.97 17.33
C ILE A 27 -8.52 20.46 16.44
N VAL A 28 -8.81 19.14 16.50
CA VAL A 28 -9.84 18.50 15.69
C VAL A 28 -11.22 19.08 15.96
N ALA A 29 -11.61 19.26 17.22
CA ALA A 29 -12.93 19.79 17.59
C ALA A 29 -13.20 21.20 17.06
N ARG A 30 -12.15 22.01 16.85
CA ARG A 30 -12.27 23.41 16.39
C ARG A 30 -12.15 23.55 14.88
N ALA A 31 -11.47 22.61 14.22
CA ALA A 31 -11.20 22.72 12.80
C ALA A 31 -12.49 22.54 11.97
N PRO A 32 -12.81 23.46 11.03
CA PRO A 32 -13.92 23.28 10.11
C PRO A 32 -13.63 22.18 9.08
N ARG A 33 -12.38 22.07 8.65
CA ARG A 33 -11.86 21.04 7.73
C ARG A 33 -10.43 20.72 8.14
N ILE A 34 -10.13 19.42 8.34
CA ILE A 34 -8.81 18.96 8.78
C ILE A 34 -8.52 17.57 8.20
N ARG A 35 -7.25 17.31 7.88
CA ARG A 35 -6.79 15.96 7.51
C ARG A 35 -5.54 15.61 8.29
N VAL A 36 -5.41 14.31 8.59
CA VAL A 36 -4.16 13.78 9.15
C VAL A 36 -3.15 13.59 8.04
N LEU A 37 -1.97 14.16 8.22
CA LEU A 37 -0.84 14.02 7.32
C LEU A 37 0.17 13.03 7.90
N GLY A 38 0.39 11.91 7.21
CA GLY A 38 1.44 10.96 7.52
C GLY A 38 2.78 11.36 6.89
N THR A 39 3.52 10.37 6.41
CA THR A 39 4.84 10.54 5.76
C THR A 39 4.79 11.07 4.32
N ARG A 40 3.63 11.47 3.83
CA ARG A 40 3.41 12.13 2.52
C ARG A 40 3.73 11.27 1.29
N HIS A 41 3.59 9.96 1.41
CA HIS A 41 3.86 9.02 0.29
C HIS A 41 2.66 8.78 -0.63
N ALA A 42 1.52 9.46 -0.43
CA ALA A 42 0.43 9.42 -1.40
C ALA A 42 0.76 10.30 -2.61
N PHE A 43 0.42 9.83 -3.82
CA PHE A 43 0.65 10.52 -5.10
C PHE A 43 -0.56 11.35 -5.54
N SER A 44 -1.51 11.57 -4.65
CA SER A 44 -2.74 12.34 -4.86
C SER A 44 -2.98 13.30 -3.70
N ASP A 45 -4.03 14.12 -3.83
CA ASP A 45 -4.46 15.06 -2.80
C ASP A 45 -5.37 14.42 -1.71
N ILE A 46 -5.31 13.09 -1.54
CA ILE A 46 -6.13 12.36 -0.54
C ILE A 46 -5.97 12.91 0.89
N ALA A 47 -4.78 13.38 1.25
CA ALA A 47 -4.53 13.96 2.57
C ALA A 47 -4.59 15.50 2.60
N ASP A 48 -4.96 16.18 1.49
CA ASP A 48 -4.98 17.62 1.43
C ASP A 48 -6.23 18.22 2.10
N SER A 49 -6.05 19.35 2.79
CA SER A 49 -7.12 20.10 3.45
C SER A 49 -6.66 21.54 3.72
N GLY A 50 -7.59 22.41 4.13
CA GLY A 50 -7.27 23.76 4.61
C GLY A 50 -6.40 23.78 5.87
N GLU A 51 -6.55 22.76 6.73
CA GLU A 51 -5.68 22.51 7.89
C GLU A 51 -5.20 21.06 7.88
N LEU A 52 -3.94 20.87 8.27
CA LEU A 52 -3.33 19.55 8.41
C LEU A 52 -2.85 19.35 9.84
N VAL A 53 -2.91 18.09 10.29
CA VAL A 53 -2.32 17.66 11.56
C VAL A 53 -1.41 16.48 11.34
N ALA A 54 -0.17 16.57 11.80
CA ALA A 54 0.78 15.46 11.82
C ALA A 54 0.83 14.86 13.24
N LEU A 55 0.90 13.55 13.33
CA LEU A 55 0.88 12.82 14.60
C LEU A 55 2.27 12.36 15.05
N ASP A 56 3.31 12.83 14.38
CA ASP A 56 4.71 12.46 14.63
C ASP A 56 5.29 12.99 15.96
N ALA A 57 4.61 13.95 16.59
CA ALA A 57 4.97 14.43 17.93
C ALA A 57 4.19 13.75 19.07
N LEU A 58 3.16 12.94 18.74
CA LEU A 58 2.49 12.14 19.76
C LEU A 58 3.37 10.95 20.18
N PRO A 59 3.20 10.43 21.42
CA PRO A 59 3.91 9.23 21.86
C PRO A 59 3.68 8.06 20.88
N ALA A 60 4.77 7.49 20.38
CA ALA A 60 4.73 6.38 19.43
C ALA A 60 4.80 5.01 20.14
N ASP A 61 4.64 4.97 21.46
CA ASP A 61 4.83 3.79 22.32
C ASP A 61 4.41 2.49 21.61
N VAL A 62 5.36 1.57 21.54
CA VAL A 62 5.14 0.23 20.99
C VAL A 62 5.03 -0.74 22.15
N VAL A 63 3.87 -1.39 22.25
CA VAL A 63 3.57 -2.34 23.34
C VAL A 63 3.15 -3.66 22.74
N VAL A 64 3.95 -4.71 22.93
CA VAL A 64 3.66 -6.08 22.48
C VAL A 64 2.93 -6.82 23.59
N ASP A 65 1.79 -7.41 23.24
CA ASP A 65 1.08 -8.38 24.06
C ASP A 65 1.30 -9.78 23.48
N HIS A 66 2.25 -10.51 24.06
CA HIS A 66 2.58 -11.87 23.62
C HIS A 66 1.44 -12.86 23.84
N ALA A 67 0.57 -12.64 24.84
CA ALA A 67 -0.55 -13.53 25.14
C ALA A 67 -1.68 -13.36 24.11
N ALA A 68 -1.92 -12.11 23.71
CA ALA A 68 -2.89 -11.79 22.66
C ALA A 68 -2.33 -11.90 21.23
N CYS A 69 -1.01 -12.10 21.09
CA CYS A 69 -0.30 -12.04 19.81
C CYS A 69 -0.58 -10.73 19.07
N THR A 70 -0.49 -9.59 19.75
CA THR A 70 -0.73 -8.27 19.17
C THR A 70 0.35 -7.27 19.54
N VAL A 71 0.50 -6.22 18.71
CA VAL A 71 1.26 -5.01 19.05
C VAL A 71 0.36 -3.79 18.95
N SER A 72 0.42 -2.90 19.94
CA SER A 72 -0.22 -1.58 19.90
C SER A 72 0.83 -0.49 19.74
N CYS A 73 0.66 0.41 18.78
CA CYS A 73 1.60 1.49 18.51
C CYS A 73 0.89 2.78 18.11
N GLY A 74 1.59 3.92 18.22
CA GLY A 74 1.11 5.19 17.69
C GLY A 74 0.98 5.15 16.16
N ALA A 75 -0.12 5.66 15.59
CA ALA A 75 -0.41 5.59 14.16
C ALA A 75 0.60 6.34 13.27
N GLY A 76 1.34 7.30 13.84
CA GLY A 76 2.38 8.07 13.15
C GLY A 76 3.72 7.34 12.98
N ILE A 77 3.93 6.18 13.62
CA ILE A 77 5.17 5.39 13.49
C ILE A 77 5.32 4.86 12.06
N THR A 78 6.55 4.82 11.56
CA THR A 78 6.83 4.17 10.27
C THR A 78 6.96 2.65 10.43
N TYR A 79 6.72 1.89 9.35
CA TYR A 79 6.93 0.43 9.40
C TYR A 79 8.36 0.06 9.72
N GLY A 80 9.35 0.81 9.24
CA GLY A 80 10.75 0.57 9.58
C GLY A 80 11.05 0.74 11.07
N ALA A 81 10.50 1.79 11.71
CA ALA A 81 10.65 2.01 13.14
C ALA A 81 9.89 0.95 13.96
N LEU A 82 8.65 0.62 13.56
CA LEU A 82 7.87 -0.45 14.19
C LEU A 82 8.61 -1.80 14.09
N ALA A 83 9.11 -2.15 12.91
CA ALA A 83 9.82 -3.41 12.69
C ALA A 83 11.07 -3.54 13.57
N ALA A 84 11.79 -2.44 13.83
CA ALA A 84 12.94 -2.43 14.73
C ALA A 84 12.54 -2.75 16.19
N GLU A 85 11.39 -2.25 16.65
CA GLU A 85 10.86 -2.60 17.99
C GLU A 85 10.38 -4.05 18.04
N LEU A 86 9.64 -4.52 17.01
CA LEU A 86 9.16 -5.90 16.92
C LEU A 86 10.30 -6.91 16.90
N ALA A 87 11.44 -6.57 16.26
CA ALA A 87 12.62 -7.43 16.25
C ALA A 87 13.19 -7.67 17.65
N ARG A 88 13.16 -6.67 18.54
CA ARG A 88 13.61 -6.80 19.94
C ARG A 88 12.71 -7.75 20.74
N GLU A 89 11.42 -7.72 20.43
CA GLU A 89 10.40 -8.58 21.05
C GLU A 89 10.26 -9.95 20.39
N ARG A 90 11.06 -10.25 19.33
CA ARG A 90 11.05 -11.49 18.56
C ARG A 90 9.69 -11.82 17.95
N VAL A 91 8.98 -10.81 17.50
CA VAL A 91 7.70 -10.95 16.78
C VAL A 91 7.79 -10.26 15.41
N ALA A 92 6.88 -10.58 14.53
CA ALA A 92 6.82 -10.12 13.14
C ALA A 92 5.40 -9.72 12.74
N LEU A 93 5.28 -8.88 11.73
CA LEU A 93 4.05 -8.73 10.96
C LEU A 93 4.01 -9.80 9.86
N HIS A 94 2.81 -10.14 9.40
CA HIS A 94 2.62 -11.13 8.32
C HIS A 94 3.22 -10.68 6.99
N ASN A 95 3.29 -9.37 6.75
CA ASN A 95 3.85 -8.77 5.53
C ASN A 95 4.32 -7.33 5.78
N LEU A 96 5.03 -6.74 4.81
CA LEU A 96 5.48 -5.36 4.82
C LEU A 96 5.28 -4.70 3.46
N PRO A 97 5.17 -3.35 3.43
CA PRO A 97 5.16 -2.62 2.17
C PRO A 97 6.55 -2.64 1.52
N SER A 98 6.60 -2.40 0.22
CA SER A 98 7.89 -2.26 -0.50
C SER A 98 8.78 -1.16 0.08
N LEU A 99 8.17 -0.12 0.68
CA LEU A 99 8.82 1.05 1.29
C LEU A 99 8.58 1.07 2.80
N PRO A 100 9.56 0.75 3.67
CA PRO A 100 9.39 0.77 5.12
C PRO A 100 9.28 2.18 5.72
N HIS A 101 9.44 3.22 4.91
CA HIS A 101 9.40 4.65 5.26
C HIS A 101 8.00 5.18 5.54
N ILE A 102 6.94 4.46 5.15
CA ILE A 102 5.56 4.93 5.27
C ILE A 102 5.01 4.74 6.67
N ALA A 103 4.14 5.68 7.10
CA ALA A 103 3.47 5.60 8.40
C ALA A 103 2.39 4.52 8.42
N VAL A 104 2.29 3.79 9.54
CA VAL A 104 1.34 2.69 9.76
C VAL A 104 -0.10 3.17 9.55
N GLY A 105 -0.53 4.25 10.20
CA GLY A 105 -1.90 4.74 10.09
C GLY A 105 -2.29 5.17 8.67
N GLY A 106 -1.37 5.82 7.92
CA GLY A 106 -1.61 6.22 6.53
C GLY A 106 -1.73 5.01 5.60
N SER A 107 -0.89 4.02 5.77
CA SER A 107 -0.88 2.80 4.97
C SER A 107 -2.14 1.95 5.18
N ILE A 108 -2.58 1.80 6.43
CA ILE A 108 -3.82 1.10 6.79
C ILE A 108 -5.03 1.81 6.15
N ALA A 109 -5.09 3.13 6.29
CA ALA A 109 -6.20 3.93 5.75
C ALA A 109 -6.37 3.82 4.22
N THR A 110 -5.32 3.41 3.48
CA THR A 110 -5.31 3.29 2.02
C THR A 110 -5.15 1.85 1.52
N ALA A 111 -5.27 0.85 2.40
CA ALA A 111 -5.09 -0.57 2.08
C ALA A 111 -3.76 -0.88 1.38
N THR A 112 -2.66 -0.25 1.82
CA THR A 112 -1.32 -0.56 1.32
C THR A 112 -1.00 -2.03 1.55
N HIS A 113 -0.28 -2.65 0.63
CA HIS A 113 -0.03 -4.09 0.63
C HIS A 113 1.42 -4.41 0.25
N GLY A 114 1.83 -5.63 0.57
CA GLY A 114 3.01 -6.29 0.00
C GLY A 114 2.63 -7.18 -1.18
N SER A 115 3.13 -8.41 -1.23
CA SER A 115 2.74 -9.42 -2.21
C SER A 115 2.55 -10.78 -1.54
N GLY A 116 1.82 -11.67 -2.20
CA GLY A 116 1.67 -13.08 -1.86
C GLY A 116 0.24 -13.58 -1.95
N ASP A 117 0.06 -14.79 -2.48
CA ASP A 117 -1.25 -15.40 -2.71
C ASP A 117 -2.07 -15.58 -1.42
N ALA A 118 -1.40 -15.79 -0.29
CA ALA A 118 -2.02 -15.93 1.02
C ALA A 118 -1.96 -14.66 1.89
N ASN A 119 -1.33 -13.59 1.40
CA ASN A 119 -1.13 -12.36 2.14
C ASN A 119 -2.21 -11.33 1.79
N GLY A 120 -3.02 -10.92 2.76
CA GLY A 120 -3.89 -9.76 2.65
C GLY A 120 -3.09 -8.45 2.63
N ASN A 121 -3.77 -7.32 2.36
CA ASN A 121 -3.13 -6.02 2.55
C ASN A 121 -2.81 -5.78 4.05
N LEU A 122 -2.00 -4.77 4.34
CA LEU A 122 -1.49 -4.55 5.71
C LEU A 122 -2.60 -4.21 6.73
N ALA A 123 -3.73 -3.70 6.26
CA ALA A 123 -4.88 -3.38 7.10
C ALA A 123 -5.60 -4.63 7.63
N THR A 124 -5.40 -5.80 7.02
CA THR A 124 -5.99 -7.06 7.49
C THR A 124 -5.46 -7.50 8.85
N ALA A 125 -4.26 -7.06 9.22
CA ALA A 125 -3.67 -7.31 10.54
C ALA A 125 -4.28 -6.45 11.66
N VAL A 126 -5.12 -5.46 11.35
CA VAL A 126 -5.70 -4.58 12.37
C VAL A 126 -6.65 -5.34 13.28
N ALA A 127 -6.35 -5.34 14.58
CA ALA A 127 -7.21 -5.86 15.63
C ALA A 127 -8.04 -4.75 16.30
N ALA A 128 -7.47 -3.53 16.43
CA ALA A 128 -8.17 -2.39 16.98
C ALA A 128 -7.58 -1.06 16.48
N LEU A 129 -8.39 -0.02 16.51
CA LEU A 129 -8.01 1.36 16.28
C LEU A 129 -8.49 2.25 17.44
N GLU A 130 -7.69 3.24 17.82
CA GLU A 130 -8.14 4.39 18.60
C GLU A 130 -8.08 5.62 17.73
N LEU A 131 -9.13 6.42 17.74
CA LEU A 131 -9.22 7.62 16.91
C LEU A 131 -9.92 8.77 17.62
N VAL A 132 -9.57 9.99 17.22
CA VAL A 132 -10.25 11.22 17.64
C VAL A 132 -11.31 11.55 16.58
N THR A 133 -12.58 11.57 16.99
CA THR A 133 -13.72 11.93 16.13
C THR A 133 -13.75 13.44 15.85
N ALA A 134 -14.59 13.86 14.91
CA ALA A 134 -14.77 15.29 14.57
C ALA A 134 -15.14 16.17 15.78
N ASN A 135 -15.77 15.62 16.80
CA ASN A 135 -16.15 16.35 18.02
C ASN A 135 -15.02 16.42 19.07
N GLY A 136 -13.87 15.76 18.79
CA GLY A 136 -12.76 15.66 19.73
C GLY A 136 -12.91 14.54 20.76
N ASP A 137 -13.89 13.63 20.57
CA ASP A 137 -14.05 12.46 21.42
C ASP A 137 -13.06 11.37 21.00
N VAL A 138 -12.51 10.67 21.97
CA VAL A 138 -11.67 9.50 21.74
C VAL A 138 -12.54 8.27 21.72
N VAL A 139 -12.49 7.51 20.63
CA VAL A 139 -13.23 6.25 20.48
C VAL A 139 -12.28 5.12 20.10
N ALA A 140 -12.53 3.94 20.65
CA ALA A 140 -11.84 2.71 20.26
C ALA A 140 -12.81 1.84 19.48
N VAL A 141 -12.32 1.27 18.37
CA VAL A 141 -13.07 0.35 17.52
C VAL A 141 -12.24 -0.92 17.38
N ARG A 142 -12.84 -2.08 17.71
CA ARG A 142 -12.16 -3.38 17.72
C ARG A 142 -12.75 -4.31 16.67
N ARG A 143 -11.98 -5.27 16.25
CA ARG A 143 -12.46 -6.36 15.38
C ARG A 143 -13.69 -7.03 16.02
N GLY A 144 -14.78 -7.10 15.26
CA GLY A 144 -16.07 -7.57 15.71
C GLY A 144 -17.06 -6.48 16.12
N ASP A 145 -16.61 -5.23 16.32
CA ASP A 145 -17.51 -4.10 16.56
C ASP A 145 -18.23 -3.71 15.26
N ALA A 146 -19.45 -3.22 15.40
CA ALA A 146 -20.24 -2.75 14.25
C ALA A 146 -19.54 -1.59 13.53
N GLY A 147 -19.25 -1.77 12.24
CA GLY A 147 -18.57 -0.78 11.40
C GLY A 147 -17.04 -0.82 11.44
N PHE A 148 -16.44 -1.75 12.20
CA PHE A 148 -14.99 -1.93 12.22
C PHE A 148 -14.40 -2.03 10.82
N GLU A 149 -14.96 -2.89 9.96
CA GLU A 149 -14.49 -3.10 8.59
C GLU A 149 -14.55 -1.83 7.73
N GLY A 150 -15.42 -0.89 8.08
CA GLY A 150 -15.52 0.42 7.41
C GLY A 150 -14.54 1.45 7.94
N VAL A 151 -14.16 1.36 9.23
CA VAL A 151 -13.23 2.33 9.84
C VAL A 151 -11.78 2.03 9.46
N VAL A 152 -11.41 0.76 9.31
CA VAL A 152 -10.00 0.34 9.11
C VAL A 152 -9.43 0.93 7.82
N VAL A 153 -10.04 0.65 6.64
CA VAL A 153 -9.68 1.32 5.38
C VAL A 153 -10.53 2.58 5.25
N GLY A 154 -10.36 3.49 6.21
CA GLY A 154 -11.24 4.65 6.40
C GLY A 154 -10.86 5.86 5.55
N LEU A 155 -9.86 5.77 4.65
CA LEU A 155 -9.39 6.85 3.78
C LEU A 155 -9.07 8.15 4.54
N GLY A 156 -8.80 8.05 5.85
CA GLY A 156 -8.61 9.18 6.75
C GLY A 156 -9.87 10.03 6.98
N ALA A 157 -11.07 9.51 6.69
CA ALA A 157 -12.33 10.24 6.76
C ALA A 157 -13.17 9.94 8.01
N ALA A 158 -12.87 8.84 8.72
CA ALA A 158 -13.61 8.43 9.92
C ALA A 158 -13.14 9.14 11.21
N GLY A 159 -12.00 9.84 11.18
CA GLY A 159 -11.38 10.49 12.32
C GLY A 159 -9.86 10.48 12.24
N ALA A 160 -9.20 11.09 13.21
CA ALA A 160 -7.75 11.05 13.34
C ALA A 160 -7.34 9.80 14.13
N VAL A 161 -6.88 8.75 13.44
CA VAL A 161 -6.38 7.52 14.08
C VAL A 161 -5.10 7.84 14.84
N THR A 162 -5.10 7.59 16.15
CA THR A 162 -4.00 7.89 17.08
C THR A 162 -3.19 6.66 17.42
N ARG A 163 -3.85 5.50 17.58
CA ARG A 163 -3.22 4.21 17.87
C ARG A 163 -3.77 3.11 17.00
N VAL A 164 -2.92 2.15 16.70
CA VAL A 164 -3.25 0.96 15.92
C VAL A 164 -2.79 -0.26 16.72
N THR A 165 -3.65 -1.26 16.82
CA THR A 165 -3.29 -2.59 17.34
C THR A 165 -3.29 -3.56 16.16
N LEU A 166 -2.16 -4.24 15.96
CA LEU A 166 -1.93 -5.17 14.86
C LEU A 166 -1.69 -6.59 15.39
N ASP A 167 -2.19 -7.59 14.70
CA ASP A 167 -1.78 -8.97 14.91
C ASP A 167 -0.29 -9.14 14.61
N VAL A 168 0.40 -9.94 15.41
CA VAL A 168 1.80 -10.34 15.22
C VAL A 168 1.95 -11.84 15.32
N GLU A 169 3.01 -12.37 14.73
CA GLU A 169 3.41 -13.76 14.78
C GLU A 169 4.87 -13.87 15.28
N PRO A 170 5.38 -15.05 15.64
CA PRO A 170 6.78 -15.22 15.96
C PRO A 170 7.69 -14.75 14.82
N ALA A 171 8.80 -14.08 15.16
CA ALA A 171 9.74 -13.61 14.16
C ALA A 171 10.30 -14.76 13.30
N TYR A 172 10.50 -14.50 12.04
CA TYR A 172 11.00 -15.44 11.04
C TYR A 172 12.06 -14.80 10.15
N ASP A 173 12.88 -15.63 9.56
CA ASP A 173 13.82 -15.21 8.52
C ASP A 173 13.21 -15.42 7.13
N VAL A 174 13.67 -14.62 6.18
CA VAL A 174 13.28 -14.68 4.77
C VAL A 174 14.54 -14.71 3.90
N SER A 175 14.50 -15.51 2.85
CA SER A 175 15.46 -15.48 1.75
C SER A 175 14.83 -14.87 0.51
N GLN A 176 15.53 -13.94 -0.15
CA GLN A 176 15.08 -13.30 -1.38
C GLN A 176 15.92 -13.74 -2.58
N TYR A 177 15.26 -14.13 -3.65
CA TYR A 177 15.85 -14.54 -4.92
C TYR A 177 15.32 -13.66 -6.04
N VAL A 178 16.17 -13.36 -7.02
CA VAL A 178 15.78 -12.70 -8.26
C VAL A 178 16.05 -13.66 -9.42
N LEU A 179 15.04 -13.86 -10.27
CA LEU A 179 15.18 -14.61 -11.50
C LEU A 179 14.89 -13.66 -12.67
N GLU A 180 15.47 -13.92 -13.84
CA GLU A 180 15.38 -13.04 -15.01
C GLU A 180 14.84 -13.79 -16.23
N GLY A 181 14.11 -13.09 -17.10
CA GLY A 181 13.76 -13.57 -18.41
C GLY A 181 12.60 -14.56 -18.47
N LEU A 182 11.57 -14.42 -17.59
CA LEU A 182 10.36 -15.22 -17.68
C LEU A 182 9.59 -14.87 -18.98
N ALA A 183 9.45 -15.81 -19.90
CA ALA A 183 8.69 -15.61 -21.12
C ALA A 183 7.19 -15.37 -20.83
N TRP A 184 6.52 -14.53 -21.63
CA TRP A 184 5.08 -14.29 -21.47
C TRP A 184 4.25 -15.56 -21.63
N ASP A 185 4.59 -16.42 -22.60
CA ASP A 185 3.87 -17.68 -22.80
C ASP A 185 3.98 -18.58 -21.57
N ALA A 186 5.15 -18.66 -20.95
CA ALA A 186 5.35 -19.41 -19.70
C ALA A 186 4.55 -18.78 -18.54
N LEU A 187 4.46 -17.45 -18.46
CA LEU A 187 3.62 -16.79 -17.47
C LEU A 187 2.14 -17.12 -17.69
N TYR A 188 1.65 -17.08 -18.94
CA TYR A 188 0.25 -17.38 -19.25
C TYR A 188 -0.12 -18.84 -18.94
N GLU A 189 0.78 -19.77 -19.22
CA GLU A 189 0.57 -21.19 -18.93
C GLU A 189 0.63 -21.52 -17.44
N HIS A 190 1.50 -20.80 -16.68
CA HIS A 190 1.87 -21.20 -15.32
C HIS A 190 1.66 -20.09 -14.29
N PHE A 191 0.77 -19.11 -14.53
CA PHE A 191 0.58 -17.92 -13.67
C PHE A 191 0.47 -18.25 -12.18
N ASP A 192 -0.43 -19.18 -11.84
CA ASP A 192 -0.67 -19.57 -10.45
C ASP A 192 0.56 -20.26 -9.82
N ALA A 193 1.29 -21.07 -10.57
CA ALA A 193 2.51 -21.71 -10.10
C ALA A 193 3.67 -20.70 -9.93
N VAL A 194 3.73 -19.69 -10.79
CA VAL A 194 4.71 -18.59 -10.68
C VAL A 194 4.42 -17.77 -9.42
N THR A 195 3.18 -17.35 -9.18
CA THR A 195 2.82 -16.54 -8.00
C THR A 195 2.93 -17.33 -6.71
N ALA A 196 2.68 -18.63 -6.73
CA ALA A 196 2.84 -19.54 -5.59
C ALA A 196 4.30 -20.00 -5.35
N SER A 197 5.26 -19.54 -6.15
CA SER A 197 6.67 -19.96 -6.01
C SER A 197 7.36 -19.42 -4.76
N GLY A 198 6.74 -18.54 -4.00
CA GLY A 198 7.22 -18.00 -2.73
C GLY A 198 6.10 -17.45 -1.86
N ASP A 199 6.43 -17.11 -0.61
CA ASP A 199 5.50 -16.44 0.32
C ASP A 199 5.15 -15.03 -0.16
N SER A 200 6.04 -14.40 -0.93
CA SER A 200 5.83 -13.11 -1.60
C SER A 200 6.53 -13.12 -2.95
N VAL A 201 5.79 -12.88 -4.03
CA VAL A 201 6.31 -12.87 -5.40
C VAL A 201 5.92 -11.56 -6.07
N SER A 202 6.91 -10.93 -6.74
CA SER A 202 6.73 -9.71 -7.53
C SER A 202 7.33 -9.90 -8.92
N LEU A 203 6.57 -9.61 -9.97
CA LEU A 203 7.01 -9.68 -11.35
C LEU A 203 7.25 -8.25 -11.85
N PHE A 204 8.47 -7.92 -12.21
CA PHE A 204 8.84 -6.62 -12.77
C PHE A 204 8.96 -6.68 -14.27
N THR A 205 8.35 -5.70 -14.97
CA THR A 205 8.34 -5.63 -16.42
C THR A 205 8.28 -4.20 -16.93
N ARG A 206 8.84 -3.98 -18.09
CA ARG A 206 8.63 -2.77 -18.91
C ARG A 206 7.72 -3.03 -20.10
N TRP A 207 6.93 -4.11 -20.03
CA TRP A 207 6.02 -4.57 -21.07
C TRP A 207 6.72 -4.93 -22.40
N GLY A 208 8.02 -5.32 -22.30
CA GLY A 208 8.85 -5.72 -23.44
C GLY A 208 8.60 -7.18 -23.87
N ALA A 209 9.64 -7.83 -24.39
CA ALA A 209 9.57 -9.19 -24.93
C ALA A 209 9.33 -10.27 -23.86
N ALA A 210 9.66 -10.00 -22.60
CA ALA A 210 9.48 -10.92 -21.47
C ALA A 210 9.23 -10.11 -20.17
N ILE A 211 8.91 -10.83 -19.09
CA ILE A 211 9.03 -10.30 -17.72
C ILE A 211 10.51 -10.15 -17.41
N ASP A 212 10.93 -8.93 -17.06
CA ASP A 212 12.33 -8.61 -16.85
C ASP A 212 12.89 -9.36 -15.63
N GLN A 213 12.15 -9.33 -14.48
CA GLN A 213 12.59 -9.93 -13.23
C GLN A 213 11.43 -10.57 -12.46
N VAL A 214 11.69 -11.69 -11.79
CA VAL A 214 10.80 -12.34 -10.83
C VAL A 214 11.50 -12.32 -9.48
N TRP A 215 10.96 -11.54 -8.54
CA TRP A 215 11.46 -11.47 -7.17
C TRP A 215 10.66 -12.44 -6.31
N VAL A 216 11.34 -13.41 -5.75
CA VAL A 216 10.75 -14.48 -4.94
C VAL A 216 11.29 -14.39 -3.52
N LYS A 217 10.40 -14.24 -2.55
CA LYS A 217 10.75 -14.22 -1.12
C LYS A 217 10.13 -15.44 -0.47
N ARG A 218 10.93 -16.20 0.27
CA ARG A 218 10.53 -17.42 0.97
C ARG A 218 10.93 -17.36 2.42
N ARG A 219 10.07 -17.80 3.32
CA ARG A 219 10.44 -18.00 4.73
C ARG A 219 11.55 -19.05 4.80
N ALA A 220 12.59 -18.74 5.55
CA ALA A 220 13.73 -19.63 5.70
C ALA A 220 13.49 -20.68 6.81
N PRO A 221 14.07 -21.91 6.70
CA PRO A 221 14.93 -22.34 5.61
C PRO A 221 14.15 -22.69 4.33
N ALA A 222 14.67 -22.30 3.18
CA ALA A 222 14.08 -22.62 1.88
C ALA A 222 15.16 -22.80 0.82
N ASP A 223 14.97 -23.76 -0.08
CA ASP A 223 15.89 -24.01 -1.17
C ASP A 223 15.81 -22.90 -2.23
N ALA A 224 16.95 -22.52 -2.77
CA ALA A 224 17.04 -21.55 -3.85
C ALA A 224 16.44 -22.15 -5.13
N PRO A 225 15.47 -21.48 -5.78
CA PRO A 225 15.04 -21.89 -7.10
C PRO A 225 16.14 -21.53 -8.11
N ALA A 226 16.72 -22.54 -8.75
CA ALA A 226 17.68 -22.31 -9.84
C ALA A 226 16.99 -21.76 -11.08
N GLU A 227 15.73 -22.15 -11.28
CA GLU A 227 14.89 -21.80 -12.41
C GLU A 227 13.41 -21.80 -12.01
N ILE A 228 12.59 -20.91 -12.60
CA ILE A 228 11.13 -20.91 -12.51
C ILE A 228 10.59 -20.74 -13.93
N PHE A 229 10.06 -21.82 -14.52
CA PHE A 229 9.45 -21.82 -15.86
C PHE A 229 10.31 -21.11 -16.93
N GLY A 230 11.61 -21.40 -16.96
CA GLY A 230 12.57 -20.82 -17.90
C GLY A 230 13.24 -19.52 -17.43
N ALA A 231 12.71 -18.84 -16.42
CA ALA A 231 13.41 -17.73 -15.78
C ALA A 231 14.57 -18.24 -14.94
N ARG A 232 15.77 -17.65 -15.09
CA ARG A 232 17.01 -18.12 -14.45
C ARG A 232 17.45 -17.21 -13.31
N ALA A 233 18.03 -17.79 -12.27
CA ALA A 233 18.54 -17.02 -11.14
C ALA A 233 19.59 -15.98 -11.59
N ALA A 234 19.42 -14.75 -11.12
CA ALA A 234 20.37 -13.66 -11.35
C ALA A 234 21.70 -13.96 -10.66
N ALA A 235 22.81 -13.69 -11.37
CA ALA A 235 24.16 -13.92 -10.84
C ALA A 235 24.65 -12.83 -9.86
N SER A 236 23.97 -11.68 -9.81
CA SER A 236 24.25 -10.56 -8.91
C SER A 236 22.96 -9.86 -8.50
N GLU A 237 23.03 -9.01 -7.47
CA GLU A 237 21.87 -8.23 -7.01
C GLU A 237 21.32 -7.33 -8.13
N ARG A 238 20.01 -7.07 -8.10
CA ARG A 238 19.27 -6.30 -9.11
C ARG A 238 18.45 -5.19 -8.46
N HIS A 239 18.35 -4.08 -9.16
CA HIS A 239 17.32 -3.08 -8.91
C HIS A 239 16.10 -3.35 -9.81
N PRO A 240 14.84 -3.11 -9.36
CA PRO A 240 13.66 -3.30 -10.20
C PRO A 240 13.68 -2.43 -11.46
N ILE A 241 14.21 -1.21 -11.36
CA ILE A 241 14.39 -0.30 -12.48
C ILE A 241 15.72 -0.59 -13.16
N ALA A 242 15.68 -0.91 -14.43
CA ALA A 242 16.85 -1.26 -15.20
C ALA A 242 17.90 -0.15 -15.21
N GLY A 243 19.17 -0.50 -14.98
CA GLY A 243 20.32 0.40 -14.99
C GLY A 243 20.54 1.18 -13.69
N MET A 244 19.69 1.02 -12.68
CA MET A 244 19.94 1.58 -11.35
C MET A 244 20.78 0.64 -10.49
N ASP A 245 21.57 1.22 -9.58
CA ASP A 245 22.37 0.50 -8.61
C ASP A 245 21.46 -0.16 -7.55
N PRO A 246 21.66 -1.45 -7.20
CA PRO A 246 20.84 -2.16 -6.22
C PRO A 246 21.17 -1.83 -4.76
N ASP A 247 22.08 -0.92 -4.45
CA ASP A 247 22.53 -0.62 -3.08
C ASP A 247 21.39 -0.23 -2.14
N ASN A 248 20.33 0.40 -2.65
CA ASN A 248 19.15 0.73 -1.87
C ASN A 248 18.17 -0.45 -1.71
N CYS A 249 18.37 -1.56 -2.42
CA CYS A 249 17.52 -2.75 -2.35
C CYS A 249 17.90 -3.63 -1.14
N THR A 250 16.91 -4.39 -0.65
CA THR A 250 17.15 -5.41 0.37
C THR A 250 17.96 -6.58 -0.18
N ALA A 251 18.73 -7.26 0.67
CA ALA A 251 19.68 -8.28 0.24
C ALA A 251 19.00 -9.43 -0.52
N GLN A 252 19.64 -9.89 -1.57
CA GLN A 252 19.19 -10.90 -2.51
C GLN A 252 20.13 -12.14 -2.48
N LEU A 253 20.11 -12.92 -3.58
CA LEU A 253 20.95 -14.12 -3.77
C LEU A 253 20.73 -15.20 -2.70
N GLY A 254 19.50 -15.29 -2.18
CA GLY A 254 19.10 -16.31 -1.22
C GLY A 254 19.71 -16.18 0.18
N ARG A 255 20.35 -15.06 0.50
CA ARG A 255 20.90 -14.84 1.84
C ARG A 255 19.78 -14.68 2.87
N PRO A 256 19.59 -15.63 3.81
CA PRO A 256 18.58 -15.49 4.86
C PRO A 256 18.84 -14.26 5.72
N GLY A 257 17.78 -13.68 6.23
CA GLY A 257 17.85 -12.58 7.18
C GLY A 257 16.48 -12.22 7.73
N PRO A 258 16.42 -11.33 8.72
CA PRO A 258 15.17 -10.97 9.38
C PRO A 258 14.09 -10.54 8.38
N TRP A 259 12.84 -10.92 8.65
CA TRP A 259 11.68 -10.57 7.83
C TRP A 259 11.64 -9.07 7.48
N SER A 260 11.96 -8.21 8.43
CA SER A 260 11.98 -6.76 8.27
C SER A 260 13.01 -6.24 7.26
N ASP A 261 14.11 -7.00 7.08
CA ASP A 261 15.21 -6.66 6.16
C ASP A 261 15.09 -7.36 4.80
N ARG A 262 14.05 -8.15 4.59
CA ARG A 262 13.86 -8.94 3.36
C ARG A 262 12.52 -8.73 2.69
N LEU A 263 11.42 -8.54 3.46
CA LEU A 263 10.10 -8.33 2.89
C LEU A 263 9.99 -7.01 2.10
N PRO A 264 10.48 -5.84 2.58
CA PRO A 264 10.53 -4.64 1.76
C PRO A 264 11.43 -4.84 0.53
N HIS A 265 11.20 -4.08 -0.52
CA HIS A 265 12.12 -4.03 -1.66
C HIS A 265 13.33 -3.14 -1.35
N PHE A 266 13.11 -2.08 -0.55
CA PHE A 266 14.10 -1.05 -0.29
C PHE A 266 14.44 -0.94 1.20
N ARG A 267 15.72 -0.62 1.47
CA ARG A 267 16.26 -0.47 2.83
C ARG A 267 15.83 0.85 3.44
N MET A 268 15.58 0.87 4.75
CA MET A 268 15.16 2.08 5.49
C MET A 268 16.16 3.23 5.41
N GLY A 269 17.45 2.96 5.33
CA GLY A 269 18.53 3.97 5.33
C GLY A 269 18.77 4.67 3.99
N PHE A 270 17.99 4.36 2.95
CA PHE A 270 18.19 4.85 1.59
C PHE A 270 16.92 5.48 1.03
N THR A 271 17.08 6.34 0.01
CA THR A 271 15.95 6.80 -0.80
C THR A 271 15.40 5.60 -1.57
N PRO A 272 14.10 5.25 -1.40
CA PRO A 272 13.53 4.10 -2.08
C PRO A 272 13.27 4.39 -3.56
N SER A 273 13.25 3.32 -4.38
CA SER A 273 12.93 3.34 -5.80
C SER A 273 13.80 4.35 -6.58
N ALA A 274 13.21 5.17 -7.46
CA ALA A 274 13.94 6.20 -8.22
C ALA A 274 14.10 7.52 -7.43
N GLY A 275 13.33 7.72 -6.36
CA GLY A 275 13.29 8.96 -5.60
C GLY A 275 12.36 10.03 -6.20
N GLU A 276 12.47 10.33 -7.48
CA GLU A 276 11.58 11.25 -8.21
C GLU A 276 10.70 10.44 -9.16
N GLU A 277 9.47 10.14 -8.74
CA GLU A 277 8.55 9.27 -9.47
C GLU A 277 7.10 9.57 -9.14
N ILE A 278 6.19 9.14 -10.02
CA ILE A 278 4.75 9.08 -9.78
C ILE A 278 4.34 7.62 -9.84
N GLN A 279 3.34 7.21 -9.07
CA GLN A 279 2.88 5.84 -9.08
C GLN A 279 1.37 5.74 -9.30
N SER A 280 0.97 4.70 -10.07
CA SER A 280 -0.40 4.27 -10.24
C SER A 280 -0.49 2.76 -9.99
N GLU A 281 -1.65 2.27 -9.54
CA GLU A 281 -1.85 0.83 -9.32
C GLU A 281 -3.33 0.49 -9.35
N TYR A 282 -3.64 -0.66 -9.95
CA TYR A 282 -5.00 -1.16 -10.12
C TYR A 282 -5.09 -2.61 -9.68
N HIS A 283 -6.12 -2.91 -8.88
CA HIS A 283 -6.39 -4.24 -8.36
C HIS A 283 -7.60 -4.84 -9.05
N LEU A 284 -7.43 -6.00 -9.63
CA LEU A 284 -8.50 -6.70 -10.34
C LEU A 284 -8.67 -8.14 -9.81
N PRO A 285 -9.86 -8.75 -9.96
CA PRO A 285 -10.07 -10.13 -9.56
C PRO A 285 -9.05 -11.06 -10.22
N ARG A 286 -8.46 -11.98 -9.45
CA ARG A 286 -7.43 -12.92 -9.93
C ARG A 286 -7.83 -13.67 -11.22
N PRO A 287 -9.09 -14.12 -11.43
CA PRO A 287 -9.48 -14.79 -12.69
C PRO A 287 -9.33 -13.92 -13.95
N HIS A 288 -9.26 -12.60 -13.80
CA HIS A 288 -9.07 -11.68 -14.92
C HIS A 288 -7.61 -11.29 -15.17
N ALA A 289 -6.67 -11.80 -14.37
CA ALA A 289 -5.25 -11.40 -14.39
C ALA A 289 -4.65 -11.45 -15.79
N LEU A 290 -4.72 -12.61 -16.44
CA LEU A 290 -4.06 -12.82 -17.75
C LEU A 290 -4.67 -11.98 -18.85
N ALA A 291 -6.00 -11.83 -18.88
CA ALA A 291 -6.68 -10.99 -19.86
C ALA A 291 -6.34 -9.50 -19.69
N ALA A 292 -6.23 -9.03 -18.45
CA ALA A 292 -5.82 -7.65 -18.14
C ALA A 292 -4.33 -7.41 -18.48
N ILE A 293 -3.46 -8.36 -18.18
CA ILE A 293 -2.04 -8.32 -18.56
C ILE A 293 -1.91 -8.21 -20.09
N GLU A 294 -2.66 -9.02 -20.84
CA GLU A 294 -2.63 -8.97 -22.30
C GLU A 294 -3.15 -7.63 -22.85
N ALA A 295 -4.21 -7.07 -22.26
CA ALA A 295 -4.73 -5.75 -22.64
C ALA A 295 -3.65 -4.66 -22.42
N LEU A 296 -2.92 -4.69 -21.31
CA LEU A 296 -1.83 -3.74 -21.04
C LEU A 296 -0.61 -3.95 -21.93
N ARG A 297 -0.29 -5.20 -22.29
CA ARG A 297 0.75 -5.48 -23.30
C ARG A 297 0.43 -4.84 -24.64
N GLY A 298 -0.86 -4.83 -25.03
CA GLY A 298 -1.32 -4.11 -26.21
C GLY A 298 -1.08 -2.58 -26.14
N LEU A 299 -0.92 -2.03 -24.95
CA LEU A 299 -0.61 -0.62 -24.70
C LEU A 299 0.88 -0.33 -24.47
N ALA A 300 1.78 -1.31 -24.65
CA ALA A 300 3.21 -1.16 -24.36
C ALA A 300 3.85 0.08 -25.03
N GLY A 301 3.45 0.39 -26.26
CA GLY A 301 3.92 1.58 -27.00
C GLY A 301 3.45 2.90 -26.39
N THR A 302 2.29 2.93 -25.73
CA THR A 302 1.72 4.11 -25.04
C THR A 302 2.33 4.26 -23.65
N ILE A 303 2.48 3.16 -22.92
CA ILE A 303 3.00 3.11 -21.55
C ILE A 303 4.52 3.36 -21.51
N GLY A 304 5.28 2.71 -22.40
CA GLY A 304 6.73 2.62 -22.36
C GLY A 304 7.49 3.96 -22.28
N PRO A 305 7.12 5.02 -23.02
CA PRO A 305 7.85 6.29 -23.00
C PRO A 305 7.94 6.97 -21.62
N LEU A 306 6.93 6.77 -20.77
CA LEU A 306 6.87 7.37 -19.43
C LEU A 306 7.17 6.38 -18.31
N LEU A 307 7.19 5.07 -18.61
CA LEU A 307 7.36 4.03 -17.61
C LEU A 307 8.81 3.90 -17.16
N LEU A 308 9.04 3.82 -15.86
CA LEU A 308 10.29 3.35 -15.26
C LEU A 308 10.25 1.83 -15.10
N VAL A 309 9.20 1.31 -14.47
CA VAL A 309 8.94 -0.13 -14.29
C VAL A 309 7.47 -0.35 -13.91
N SER A 310 6.92 -1.49 -14.30
CA SER A 310 5.68 -2.05 -13.77
C SER A 310 5.98 -3.23 -12.85
N GLU A 311 5.09 -3.44 -11.86
CA GLU A 311 5.15 -4.59 -10.96
C GLU A 311 3.79 -5.29 -10.93
N ILE A 312 3.79 -6.62 -11.08
CA ILE A 312 2.60 -7.45 -10.98
C ILE A 312 2.71 -8.25 -9.67
N ARG A 313 1.69 -8.14 -8.81
CA ARG A 313 1.62 -8.80 -7.50
C ARG A 313 0.28 -9.47 -7.28
N THR A 314 0.23 -10.35 -6.29
CA THR A 314 -1.02 -10.95 -5.81
C THR A 314 -1.29 -10.50 -4.38
N VAL A 315 -2.58 -10.38 -4.04
CA VAL A 315 -3.04 -10.00 -2.70
C VAL A 315 -4.32 -10.79 -2.39
N ALA A 316 -4.35 -11.44 -1.23
CA ALA A 316 -5.50 -12.22 -0.78
C ALA A 316 -6.72 -11.34 -0.49
N ALA A 317 -7.91 -11.93 -0.62
CA ALA A 317 -9.19 -11.32 -0.29
C ALA A 317 -9.30 -10.90 1.18
N ASP A 318 -10.10 -9.87 1.42
CA ASP A 318 -10.45 -9.42 2.77
C ASP A 318 -11.94 -9.02 2.90
N ARG A 319 -12.31 -8.45 4.06
CA ARG A 319 -13.67 -8.00 4.37
C ARG A 319 -13.78 -6.51 4.65
N LEU A 320 -12.70 -5.75 4.45
CA LEU A 320 -12.64 -4.31 4.73
C LEU A 320 -13.34 -3.52 3.63
N TRP A 321 -14.36 -2.75 3.97
CA TRP A 321 -15.34 -2.20 3.02
C TRP A 321 -14.75 -1.44 1.84
N MET A 322 -13.74 -0.60 2.09
CA MET A 322 -13.07 0.18 1.05
C MET A 322 -11.72 -0.40 0.62
N SER A 323 -11.47 -1.67 0.97
CA SER A 323 -10.30 -2.37 0.47
C SER A 323 -10.46 -2.72 -1.02
N PRO A 324 -9.44 -2.53 -1.86
CA PRO A 324 -9.45 -3.04 -3.22
C PRO A 324 -9.62 -4.56 -3.31
N GLN A 325 -9.27 -5.29 -2.24
CA GLN A 325 -9.39 -6.74 -2.11
C GLN A 325 -10.69 -7.20 -1.44
N TYR A 326 -11.63 -6.30 -1.16
CA TYR A 326 -12.91 -6.69 -0.56
C TYR A 326 -13.61 -7.79 -1.36
N GLY A 327 -13.78 -8.95 -0.74
CA GLY A 327 -14.49 -10.11 -1.28
C GLY A 327 -13.82 -10.84 -2.44
N ARG A 328 -12.54 -10.55 -2.76
CA ARG A 328 -11.87 -11.13 -3.92
C ARG A 328 -10.35 -11.21 -3.80
N ASP A 329 -9.77 -12.36 -4.09
CA ASP A 329 -8.34 -12.46 -4.37
C ASP A 329 -8.02 -11.61 -5.60
N SER A 330 -6.95 -10.84 -5.52
CA SER A 330 -6.66 -9.80 -6.50
C SER A 330 -5.26 -9.93 -7.08
N VAL A 331 -5.12 -9.47 -8.32
CA VAL A 331 -3.83 -9.14 -8.93
C VAL A 331 -3.70 -7.62 -8.94
N ALA A 332 -2.58 -7.12 -8.47
CA ALA A 332 -2.21 -5.71 -8.49
C ALA A 332 -1.28 -5.44 -9.68
N LEU A 333 -1.65 -4.49 -10.51
CA LEU A 333 -0.89 -4.00 -11.66
C LEU A 333 -0.38 -2.61 -11.34
N HIS A 334 0.88 -2.51 -10.93
CA HIS A 334 1.54 -1.30 -10.48
C HIS A 334 2.40 -0.70 -11.58
N PHE A 335 2.46 0.62 -11.61
CA PHE A 335 3.28 1.40 -12.52
C PHE A 335 4.07 2.46 -11.74
N THR A 336 5.37 2.50 -11.96
CA THR A 336 6.25 3.60 -11.55
C THR A 336 6.58 4.43 -12.78
N TRP A 337 6.18 5.70 -12.76
CA TRP A 337 6.29 6.63 -13.86
C TRP A 337 7.37 7.67 -13.65
N ARG A 338 7.89 8.24 -14.73
CA ARG A 338 8.63 9.50 -14.72
C ARG A 338 7.77 10.62 -14.16
N CYS A 339 8.38 11.62 -13.52
CA CYS A 339 7.69 12.73 -12.87
C CYS A 339 7.15 13.76 -13.87
N ASP A 340 6.16 13.36 -14.69
CA ASP A 340 5.40 14.21 -15.64
C ASP A 340 3.92 13.89 -15.49
N GLN A 341 3.26 14.43 -14.45
CA GLN A 341 1.88 14.09 -14.14
C GLN A 341 0.92 14.34 -15.30
N PRO A 342 0.95 15.50 -16.03
CA PRO A 342 0.02 15.70 -17.15
C PRO A 342 0.19 14.67 -18.28
N ALA A 343 1.40 14.20 -18.53
CA ALA A 343 1.63 13.15 -19.52
C ALA A 343 1.19 11.78 -19.00
N VAL A 344 1.44 11.50 -17.72
CA VAL A 344 0.98 10.25 -17.07
C VAL A 344 -0.55 10.16 -17.06
N GLU A 345 -1.27 11.24 -16.71
CA GLU A 345 -2.74 11.26 -16.72
C GLU A 345 -3.31 10.91 -18.09
N ARG A 346 -2.74 11.41 -19.19
CA ARG A 346 -3.15 11.01 -20.55
C ARG A 346 -2.93 9.52 -20.84
N VAL A 347 -1.85 8.92 -20.31
CA VAL A 347 -1.63 7.47 -20.42
C VAL A 347 -2.63 6.70 -19.57
N LEU A 348 -2.96 7.21 -18.38
CA LEU A 348 -3.93 6.58 -17.48
C LEU A 348 -5.34 6.51 -18.08
N GLU A 349 -5.76 7.49 -18.92
CA GLU A 349 -7.01 7.38 -19.67
C GLU A 349 -7.07 6.08 -20.47
N SER A 350 -5.98 5.72 -21.16
CA SER A 350 -5.90 4.48 -21.94
C SER A 350 -5.79 3.25 -21.05
N VAL A 351 -5.03 3.31 -19.96
CA VAL A 351 -4.86 2.21 -19.00
C VAL A 351 -6.20 1.91 -18.30
N GLU A 352 -6.90 2.93 -17.78
CA GLU A 352 -8.19 2.74 -17.11
C GLU A 352 -9.26 2.24 -18.07
N ALA A 353 -9.30 2.74 -19.32
CA ALA A 353 -10.19 2.24 -20.34
C ALA A 353 -9.94 0.75 -20.66
N ALA A 354 -8.68 0.33 -20.77
CA ALA A 354 -8.31 -1.07 -21.00
C ALA A 354 -8.65 -1.98 -19.81
N LEU A 355 -8.56 -1.45 -18.57
CA LEU A 355 -8.83 -2.22 -17.34
C LEU A 355 -10.31 -2.19 -16.92
N ALA A 356 -11.13 -1.29 -17.45
CA ALA A 356 -12.55 -1.17 -17.11
C ALA A 356 -13.36 -2.48 -17.23
N PRO A 357 -13.16 -3.33 -18.29
CA PRO A 357 -13.88 -4.60 -18.40
C PRO A 357 -13.58 -5.60 -17.27
N PHE A 358 -12.50 -5.42 -16.53
CA PHE A 358 -12.00 -6.34 -15.51
C PHE A 358 -12.34 -5.89 -14.09
N ALA A 359 -13.22 -4.90 -13.91
CA ALA A 359 -13.62 -4.35 -12.61
C ALA A 359 -12.40 -3.95 -11.74
N ALA A 360 -11.42 -3.30 -12.33
CA ALA A 360 -10.19 -2.88 -11.67
C ALA A 360 -10.48 -1.75 -10.67
N ARG A 361 -10.04 -1.92 -9.42
CA ARG A 361 -10.13 -0.93 -8.33
C ARG A 361 -8.79 -0.22 -8.19
N PRO A 362 -8.73 1.12 -8.21
CA PRO A 362 -7.46 1.84 -8.02
C PRO A 362 -6.95 1.74 -6.58
N HIS A 363 -5.64 1.83 -6.39
CA HIS A 363 -5.02 1.97 -5.08
C HIS A 363 -5.19 3.40 -4.57
N TRP A 364 -5.80 3.56 -3.39
CA TRP A 364 -6.20 4.85 -2.83
C TRP A 364 -5.07 5.88 -2.63
N GLY A 365 -3.87 5.41 -2.32
CA GLY A 365 -2.69 6.27 -2.11
C GLY A 365 -1.97 6.67 -3.40
N LYS A 366 -2.41 6.20 -4.58
CA LYS A 366 -1.73 6.42 -5.85
C LYS A 366 -2.53 7.31 -6.79
N LEU A 367 -1.95 7.65 -7.95
CA LEU A 367 -2.61 8.46 -8.96
C LEU A 367 -3.57 7.61 -9.78
N PHE A 368 -4.81 8.06 -9.94
CA PHE A 368 -5.84 7.48 -10.80
C PHE A 368 -6.84 8.56 -11.22
N LEU A 369 -7.68 8.25 -12.23
CA LEU A 369 -8.63 9.20 -12.82
C LEU A 369 -10.10 8.88 -12.47
N ALA A 370 -10.41 7.62 -12.07
CA ALA A 370 -11.76 7.16 -11.81
C ALA A 370 -12.53 8.08 -10.87
N ASP A 371 -13.72 8.53 -11.28
CA ASP A 371 -14.60 9.39 -10.50
C ASP A 371 -15.49 8.62 -9.51
N ALA A 372 -16.29 9.35 -8.71
CA ALA A 372 -17.17 8.75 -7.72
C ALA A 372 -18.24 7.83 -8.34
N ALA A 373 -18.68 8.06 -9.56
CA ALA A 373 -19.64 7.19 -10.26
C ALA A 373 -18.99 5.83 -10.61
N THR A 374 -17.79 5.86 -11.17
CA THR A 374 -16.97 4.68 -11.48
C THR A 374 -16.65 3.89 -10.21
N ILE A 375 -16.15 4.56 -9.18
CA ILE A 375 -15.84 3.94 -7.88
C ILE A 375 -17.12 3.34 -7.25
N GLY A 376 -18.25 4.04 -7.34
CA GLY A 376 -19.54 3.55 -6.82
C GLY A 376 -19.97 2.22 -7.42
N GLY A 377 -19.65 1.97 -8.69
CA GLY A 377 -19.90 0.69 -9.37
C GLY A 377 -18.94 -0.43 -8.98
N LEU A 378 -17.78 -0.09 -8.40
CA LEU A 378 -16.72 -1.04 -8.08
C LEU A 378 -16.73 -1.51 -6.62
N TYR A 379 -17.25 -0.71 -5.68
CA TYR A 379 -17.21 -0.99 -4.24
C TYR A 379 -18.62 -1.22 -3.67
N GLU A 380 -18.96 -2.48 -3.44
CA GLU A 380 -20.28 -2.92 -2.94
C GLU A 380 -20.69 -2.27 -1.62
N ARG A 381 -19.69 -2.01 -0.74
CA ARG A 381 -19.91 -1.45 0.60
C ARG A 381 -19.73 0.07 0.66
N ARG A 382 -19.61 0.76 -0.48
CA ARG A 382 -19.47 2.23 -0.53
C ARG A 382 -20.64 2.93 0.16
N GLY A 383 -21.88 2.49 -0.06
CA GLY A 383 -23.05 3.09 0.58
C GLY A 383 -23.01 3.01 2.10
N ASP A 384 -22.62 1.83 2.63
CA ASP A 384 -22.44 1.63 4.07
C ASP A 384 -21.30 2.47 4.63
N PHE A 385 -20.20 2.60 3.87
CA PHE A 385 -19.06 3.45 4.24
C PHE A 385 -19.47 4.93 4.32
N VAL A 386 -20.19 5.46 3.34
CA VAL A 386 -20.68 6.85 3.37
C VAL A 386 -21.60 7.08 4.57
N ALA A 387 -22.54 6.16 4.84
CA ALA A 387 -23.41 6.22 6.02
C ALA A 387 -22.62 6.14 7.34
N LEU A 388 -21.52 5.36 7.38
CA LEU A 388 -20.63 5.34 8.54
C LEU A 388 -19.95 6.70 8.76
N LEU A 389 -19.43 7.31 7.69
CA LEU A 389 -18.80 8.64 7.78
C LEU A 389 -19.78 9.73 8.26
N GLU A 390 -21.04 9.70 7.83
CA GLU A 390 -22.06 10.64 8.30
C GLU A 390 -22.31 10.53 9.81
N ARG A 391 -22.20 9.32 10.38
CA ARG A 391 -22.33 9.11 11.82
C ARG A 391 -21.08 9.54 12.60
N MET A 392 -19.87 9.24 12.07
CA MET A 392 -18.62 9.52 12.76
C MET A 392 -18.14 10.96 12.61
N ASP A 393 -18.47 11.58 11.49
CA ASP A 393 -18.14 12.96 11.16
C ASP A 393 -19.36 13.74 10.63
N PRO A 394 -20.37 14.00 11.47
CA PRO A 394 -21.59 14.67 11.03
C PRO A 394 -21.35 16.11 10.55
N ARG A 395 -20.23 16.72 10.94
CA ARG A 395 -19.85 18.06 10.48
C ARG A 395 -19.07 18.05 9.17
N GLY A 396 -18.61 16.88 8.73
CA GLY A 396 -17.73 16.71 7.59
C GLY A 396 -16.34 17.32 7.80
N ALA A 397 -15.84 17.39 9.04
CA ALA A 397 -14.54 17.99 9.36
C ALA A 397 -13.37 17.27 8.65
N PHE A 398 -13.47 15.95 8.48
CA PHE A 398 -12.49 15.13 7.77
C PHE A 398 -12.77 14.97 6.27
N ARG A 399 -13.82 15.60 5.72
CA ARG A 399 -14.10 15.59 4.27
C ARG A 399 -13.15 16.56 3.55
N ASN A 400 -12.80 16.22 2.32
CA ASN A 400 -12.02 17.07 1.43
C ASN A 400 -12.45 16.87 -0.04
N ALA A 401 -11.92 17.69 -0.93
CA ALA A 401 -12.27 17.66 -2.35
C ALA A 401 -11.92 16.31 -3.02
N TRP A 402 -10.90 15.60 -2.54
CA TRP A 402 -10.54 14.29 -3.06
C TRP A 402 -11.65 13.26 -2.76
N LEU A 403 -12.14 13.20 -1.52
CA LEU A 403 -13.24 12.30 -1.15
C LEU A 403 -14.52 12.61 -1.93
N GLU A 404 -14.83 13.90 -2.10
CA GLU A 404 -16.01 14.35 -2.86
C GLU A 404 -15.90 13.99 -4.35
N ARG A 405 -14.68 14.00 -4.90
CA ARG A 405 -14.43 13.69 -6.32
C ARG A 405 -14.42 12.20 -6.62
N HIS A 406 -13.98 11.37 -5.67
CA HIS A 406 -13.72 9.95 -5.93
C HIS A 406 -14.60 8.99 -5.12
N VAL A 407 -15.16 9.40 -3.99
CA VAL A 407 -15.83 8.46 -3.06
C VAL A 407 -17.26 8.88 -2.72
N ILE A 408 -17.52 10.15 -2.44
CA ILE A 408 -18.82 10.66 -1.98
C ILE A 408 -19.56 11.27 -3.16
#